data_f86c06e78833d746d7789dc618c0b0e3
#
_entry.id   f86c06e78833d746d7789dc618c0b0e3
#
_cell.length_a   1.000
_cell.length_b   1.000
_cell.length_c   1.000
_cell.angle_alpha   90.00
_cell.angle_beta   90.00
_cell.angle_gamma   90.00
#
_symmetry.space_group_name_H-M   'P 1'
#
loop_
_entity.id
_entity.type
_entity.pdbx_description
1 polymer ?
#
loop_
_entity_poly.entity_id
_entity_poly.type
_entity_poly.pdbx_seq_one_letter_code
_entity_poly.pdbx_strand_id
1 'polypeptide(L)'
;MATGVAALALSASACVRGAAGSESVPDGGVAEPRVARSNILRADYAGSTSCRTCHSSLYDDWLGSPMRQMTRLPATAKIRAPFDGRTWRFKDDEARFERQAGTRFVRIQSRRFGDHLYRVTRVIGGRTREDFAGVEVTGTQPDARIIGDAHDEVILPASYFFETASFRLKGYSVMVRERPGLKAGAVWNQSCVLCHNTAPTFLSLWGALLGKGAPAYQGEVVDALLPESRRWALQITDPHAARAAIADEVHLLGEASDLPGDLPASLRQGITTVGQRFGAEQLLEVGIGCEACHGGCREHVLQPRVSTSYQPRSPFLRVQPAPGRDPITRAEAINRTCARCHQVLFSRYPFTWEGGLRHGPSPGGSSTNSGEARDMLLGGCSRALACTDCHDPHRDDDPDDLAALATPAGNATCTKCHPAYSSRQALRAHSHHDPDAAGGVCINCHMPRKNLALTYTLGRYHRIGSPTENARVLRDRPLECALCHARKSAEELVSEMERWWGKHYDRPILQALYGDLQQPPLQATLALGKPHEQAVAIISLREQNVRETLPLVAQQIANRLPLVRYQVRKAIDTFVGKDCGIDLDRTLRDIISATEKCVPQAAPITQSAPVREAPASHPDDD
;
A
#
# COMPACT_ATOMS: atom_id res chain seq x y z
N MET A 1 -1.59 38.57 48.24
CA MET A 1 -2.76 38.24 47.42
C MET A 1 -2.28 37.30 46.34
N ALA A 2 -2.55 36.03 46.52
CA ALA A 2 -2.12 34.97 45.62
C ALA A 2 -3.31 34.64 44.70
N THR A 3 -3.15 34.76 43.42
CA THR A 3 -4.10 34.27 42.41
C THR A 3 -3.52 33.04 41.77
N GLY A 4 -4.10 31.90 42.13
CA GLY A 4 -3.74 30.61 41.55
C GLY A 4 -4.30 30.49 40.12
N VAL A 5 -3.45 30.02 39.20
CA VAL A 5 -3.84 29.58 37.88
C VAL A 5 -4.11 28.09 37.94
N ALA A 6 -5.38 27.73 37.79
CA ALA A 6 -5.79 26.33 37.71
C ALA A 6 -5.47 25.79 36.30
N ALA A 7 -4.61 24.80 36.23
CA ALA A 7 -4.35 24.03 35.02
C ALA A 7 -5.53 23.06 34.76
N LEU A 8 -6.35 23.35 33.76
CA LEU A 8 -7.34 22.39 33.26
C LEU A 8 -6.65 21.33 32.43
N ALA A 9 -6.54 20.15 33.01
CA ALA A 9 -6.28 18.91 32.28
C ALA A 9 -7.53 18.57 31.47
N LEU A 10 -7.51 18.84 30.17
CA LEU A 10 -8.54 18.39 29.24
C LEU A 10 -8.29 16.91 28.91
N SER A 11 -9.05 16.08 29.59
CA SER A 11 -9.20 14.66 29.29
C SER A 11 -9.78 14.46 27.89
N ALA A 12 -9.19 13.54 27.14
CA ALA A 12 -9.66 13.06 25.85
C ALA A 12 -10.97 12.24 26.00
N SER A 13 -12.10 12.92 26.11
CA SER A 13 -13.42 12.30 26.17
C SER A 13 -14.50 13.18 25.56
N ALA A 14 -14.39 13.49 24.26
CA ALA A 14 -15.44 14.22 23.55
C ALA A 14 -15.52 13.83 22.07
N CYS A 15 -15.69 12.53 21.80
CA CYS A 15 -16.10 12.04 20.47
C CYS A 15 -17.37 11.17 20.57
N VAL A 16 -18.34 11.57 21.38
CA VAL A 16 -19.68 10.97 21.34
C VAL A 16 -20.70 12.06 21.62
N ARG A 17 -21.35 12.54 20.58
CA ARG A 17 -22.74 12.99 20.45
C ARG A 17 -22.89 14.07 19.37
N GLY A 18 -23.44 13.67 18.27
CA GLY A 18 -24.07 14.52 17.27
C GLY A 18 -25.21 13.71 16.66
N ALA A 19 -26.28 13.52 17.42
CA ALA A 19 -27.51 12.95 16.90
C ALA A 19 -28.29 14.04 16.17
N ALA A 20 -28.59 13.80 14.91
CA ALA A 20 -29.60 14.56 14.16
C ALA A 20 -30.96 14.37 14.82
N GLY A 21 -31.72 15.46 14.96
CA GLY A 21 -33.05 15.47 15.54
C GLY A 21 -33.99 14.52 14.78
N SER A 22 -34.61 13.61 15.52
CA SER A 22 -35.68 12.76 15.05
C SER A 22 -37.02 13.41 15.36
N GLU A 23 -37.78 13.75 14.33
CA GLU A 23 -39.23 13.87 14.46
C GLU A 23 -39.81 12.50 14.81
N SER A 24 -40.64 12.45 15.82
CA SER A 24 -41.30 11.26 16.34
C SER A 24 -42.37 10.77 15.36
N VAL A 25 -42.09 9.65 14.67
CA VAL A 25 -43.08 8.84 13.97
C VAL A 25 -43.57 7.75 14.94
N PRO A 26 -44.90 7.42 14.98
CA PRO A 26 -45.43 6.49 15.96
C PRO A 26 -44.91 5.07 15.78
N ASP A 27 -44.65 4.45 16.90
CA ASP A 27 -44.09 3.13 17.15
C ASP A 27 -44.87 1.99 16.48
N GLY A 28 -44.43 1.64 15.26
CA GLY A 28 -44.68 0.34 14.67
C GLY A 28 -43.36 -0.43 14.76
N GLY A 29 -43.23 -1.30 15.75
CA GLY A 29 -42.01 -2.04 16.11
C GLY A 29 -41.31 -2.65 14.89
N VAL A 30 -40.40 -1.89 14.27
CA VAL A 30 -39.46 -2.39 13.28
C VAL A 30 -38.38 -3.13 14.07
N ALA A 31 -38.43 -4.46 14.07
CA ALA A 31 -37.37 -5.28 14.64
C ALA A 31 -36.02 -4.81 14.09
N GLU A 32 -35.05 -4.59 14.97
CA GLU A 32 -33.70 -4.22 14.55
C GLU A 32 -33.22 -5.16 13.43
N PRO A 33 -32.62 -4.62 12.37
CA PRO A 33 -32.19 -5.44 11.24
C PRO A 33 -31.21 -6.52 11.72
N ARG A 34 -31.59 -7.77 11.55
CA ARG A 34 -30.72 -8.90 11.90
C ARG A 34 -29.47 -8.87 11.02
N VAL A 35 -28.31 -8.98 11.63
CA VAL A 35 -27.03 -9.08 10.92
C VAL A 35 -26.78 -10.55 10.52
N ALA A 36 -26.16 -10.79 9.36
CA ALA A 36 -25.78 -12.12 8.88
C ALA A 36 -25.04 -12.93 9.96
N ARG A 37 -25.37 -14.22 10.07
CA ARG A 37 -24.79 -15.10 11.10
C ARG A 37 -23.36 -15.48 10.79
N SER A 38 -23.05 -15.66 9.49
CA SER A 38 -21.73 -15.99 8.98
C SER A 38 -21.46 -15.19 7.70
N ASN A 39 -20.20 -14.79 7.50
CA ASN A 39 -19.76 -14.02 6.33
C ASN A 39 -18.29 -14.29 5.95
N ILE A 40 -17.68 -15.35 6.49
CA ILE A 40 -16.25 -15.63 6.28
C ILE A 40 -15.98 -16.92 5.53
N LEU A 41 -16.93 -17.88 5.57
CA LEU A 41 -16.76 -19.20 4.98
C LEU A 41 -17.10 -19.18 3.49
N ARG A 42 -16.50 -20.04 2.69
CA ARG A 42 -16.78 -20.17 1.25
C ARG A 42 -18.27 -20.30 0.94
N ALA A 43 -19.00 -21.05 1.76
CA ALA A 43 -20.43 -21.23 1.63
C ALA A 43 -21.26 -19.95 1.87
N ASP A 44 -20.68 -18.92 2.48
CA ASP A 44 -21.37 -17.66 2.77
C ASP A 44 -21.43 -16.73 1.56
N TYR A 45 -20.69 -17.01 0.49
CA TYR A 45 -20.54 -16.14 -0.67
C TYR A 45 -21.56 -16.45 -1.75
N ALA A 46 -22.07 -15.41 -2.39
CA ALA A 46 -23.07 -15.48 -3.46
C ALA A 46 -22.52 -15.07 -4.85
N GLY A 47 -21.37 -14.40 -4.87
CA GLY A 47 -20.76 -13.81 -6.06
C GLY A 47 -21.32 -12.43 -6.40
N SER A 48 -20.47 -11.54 -6.92
CA SER A 48 -20.83 -10.14 -7.21
C SER A 48 -22.01 -9.98 -8.17
N THR A 49 -22.22 -10.93 -9.08
CA THR A 49 -23.35 -10.91 -10.03
C THR A 49 -24.71 -10.91 -9.32
N SER A 50 -24.80 -11.54 -8.15
CA SER A 50 -26.03 -11.61 -7.35
C SER A 50 -26.44 -10.25 -6.78
N CYS A 51 -25.49 -9.29 -6.67
CA CYS A 51 -25.74 -7.94 -6.15
C CYS A 51 -26.44 -7.04 -7.18
N ARG A 52 -26.27 -7.32 -8.48
CA ARG A 52 -26.69 -6.45 -9.59
C ARG A 52 -28.16 -6.13 -9.57
N THR A 53 -29.00 -7.10 -9.23
CA THR A 53 -30.46 -6.95 -9.29
C THR A 53 -30.99 -5.84 -8.37
N CYS A 54 -30.36 -5.67 -7.19
CA CYS A 54 -30.79 -4.68 -6.19
C CYS A 54 -29.87 -3.46 -6.13
N HIS A 55 -28.59 -3.59 -6.53
CA HIS A 55 -27.55 -2.57 -6.45
C HIS A 55 -26.98 -2.22 -7.83
N SER A 56 -27.84 -2.02 -8.85
CA SER A 56 -27.42 -1.90 -10.25
C SER A 56 -26.43 -0.76 -10.49
N SER A 57 -26.67 0.44 -9.95
CA SER A 57 -25.76 1.59 -10.15
C SER A 57 -24.39 1.35 -9.52
N LEU A 58 -24.33 0.86 -8.28
CA LEU A 58 -23.07 0.52 -7.62
C LEU A 58 -22.33 -0.62 -8.34
N TYR A 59 -23.08 -1.58 -8.90
CA TYR A 59 -22.49 -2.67 -9.67
C TYR A 59 -21.86 -2.16 -10.97
N ASP A 60 -22.52 -1.24 -11.67
CA ASP A 60 -22.03 -0.68 -12.93
C ASP A 60 -20.80 0.21 -12.68
N ASP A 61 -20.78 1.02 -11.62
CA ASP A 61 -19.62 1.78 -11.18
C ASP A 61 -18.43 0.86 -10.85
N TRP A 62 -18.70 -0.21 -10.04
CA TRP A 62 -17.69 -1.17 -9.64
C TRP A 62 -17.07 -1.93 -10.82
N LEU A 63 -17.82 -2.25 -11.87
CA LEU A 63 -17.26 -2.90 -13.07
C LEU A 63 -16.11 -2.11 -13.70
N GLY A 64 -16.18 -0.78 -13.64
CA GLY A 64 -15.14 0.14 -14.11
C GLY A 64 -14.01 0.38 -13.12
N SER A 65 -14.18 -0.01 -11.86
CA SER A 65 -13.28 0.36 -10.78
C SER A 65 -11.88 -0.30 -10.88
N PRO A 66 -10.84 0.33 -10.33
CA PRO A 66 -9.52 -0.28 -10.20
C PRO A 66 -9.53 -1.57 -9.37
N MET A 67 -10.44 -1.68 -8.41
CA MET A 67 -10.63 -2.88 -7.58
C MET A 67 -11.04 -4.08 -8.45
N ARG A 68 -12.09 -3.94 -9.24
CA ARG A 68 -12.55 -4.99 -10.15
C ARG A 68 -11.49 -5.38 -11.17
N GLN A 69 -10.71 -4.41 -11.64
CA GLN A 69 -9.70 -4.61 -12.66
C GLN A 69 -8.34 -5.06 -12.10
N MET A 70 -8.22 -5.26 -10.79
CA MET A 70 -6.93 -5.60 -10.16
C MET A 70 -6.33 -6.88 -10.73
N THR A 71 -7.14 -7.90 -11.02
CA THR A 71 -6.73 -9.09 -11.79
C THR A 71 -7.76 -9.37 -12.88
N ARG A 72 -7.30 -9.63 -14.09
CA ARG A 72 -8.14 -9.91 -15.26
C ARG A 72 -7.59 -11.10 -16.04
N LEU A 73 -8.49 -11.82 -16.69
CA LEU A 73 -8.11 -12.89 -17.62
C LEU A 73 -7.77 -12.30 -18.99
N PRO A 74 -6.65 -12.67 -19.62
CA PRO A 74 -6.23 -12.12 -20.92
C PRO A 74 -7.25 -12.30 -22.05
N ALA A 75 -8.08 -13.36 -21.97
CA ALA A 75 -9.10 -13.65 -22.98
C ALA A 75 -10.22 -12.59 -23.04
N THR A 76 -10.58 -12.01 -21.87
CA THR A 76 -11.69 -11.04 -21.74
C THR A 76 -11.24 -9.63 -21.43
N ALA A 77 -9.97 -9.44 -21.05
CA ALA A 77 -9.42 -8.14 -20.68
C ALA A 77 -9.19 -7.24 -21.90
N LYS A 78 -9.60 -5.97 -21.78
CA LYS A 78 -9.10 -4.91 -22.65
C LYS A 78 -7.67 -4.59 -22.21
N ILE A 79 -6.67 -5.06 -22.96
CA ILE A 79 -5.25 -4.88 -22.67
C ILE A 79 -4.72 -3.72 -23.50
N ARG A 80 -4.06 -2.76 -22.83
CA ARG A 80 -3.47 -1.57 -23.47
C ARG A 80 -2.03 -1.82 -23.92
N ALA A 81 -1.33 -2.73 -23.24
CA ALA A 81 0.01 -3.12 -23.64
C ALA A 81 0.01 -3.72 -25.06
N PRO A 82 0.90 -3.27 -25.94
CA PRO A 82 0.97 -3.79 -27.30
C PRO A 82 1.67 -5.16 -27.33
N PHE A 83 0.93 -6.17 -27.82
CA PHE A 83 1.44 -7.50 -28.11
C PHE A 83 1.50 -7.70 -29.64
N ASP A 84 2.23 -6.82 -30.31
CA ASP A 84 2.32 -6.71 -31.78
C ASP A 84 3.64 -7.21 -32.37
N GLY A 85 4.43 -7.93 -31.54
CA GLY A 85 5.75 -8.42 -31.91
C GLY A 85 6.89 -7.46 -31.56
N ARG A 86 6.59 -6.32 -30.93
CA ARG A 86 7.64 -5.38 -30.50
C ARG A 86 8.54 -5.95 -29.44
N THR A 87 9.79 -5.50 -29.47
CA THR A 87 10.84 -5.86 -28.53
C THR A 87 11.11 -4.67 -27.61
N TRP A 88 11.24 -4.94 -26.31
CA TRP A 88 11.77 -4.03 -25.32
C TRP A 88 13.13 -4.55 -24.85
N ARG A 89 14.11 -3.64 -24.75
CA ARG A 89 15.47 -3.97 -24.33
C ARG A 89 15.73 -3.47 -22.93
N PHE A 90 16.35 -4.31 -22.14
CA PHE A 90 16.82 -3.98 -20.81
C PHE A 90 18.25 -4.50 -20.64
N LYS A 91 19.22 -3.58 -20.61
CA LYS A 91 20.65 -3.89 -20.66
C LYS A 91 20.99 -4.73 -21.91
N ASP A 92 21.51 -5.92 -21.69
CA ASP A 92 21.86 -6.88 -22.75
C ASP A 92 20.75 -7.88 -23.07
N ASP A 93 19.62 -7.77 -22.39
CA ASP A 93 18.48 -8.69 -22.52
C ASP A 93 17.33 -8.06 -23.32
N GLU A 94 16.50 -8.92 -23.87
CA GLU A 94 15.33 -8.53 -24.66
C GLU A 94 14.06 -9.25 -24.17
N ALA A 95 12.93 -8.53 -24.17
CA ALA A 95 11.61 -9.12 -24.01
C ALA A 95 10.75 -8.76 -25.24
N ARG A 96 10.22 -9.78 -25.93
CA ARG A 96 9.34 -9.63 -27.07
C ARG A 96 7.91 -9.98 -26.70
N PHE A 97 6.99 -9.07 -27.00
CA PHE A 97 5.56 -9.17 -26.71
C PHE A 97 4.80 -9.53 -27.98
N GLU A 98 4.27 -10.74 -28.04
CA GLU A 98 3.64 -11.28 -29.26
C GLU A 98 2.25 -11.88 -28.97
N ARG A 99 1.41 -11.91 -30.03
CA ARG A 99 0.08 -12.50 -29.98
C ARG A 99 -0.05 -13.52 -31.12
N GLN A 100 -0.45 -14.74 -30.77
CA GLN A 100 -0.69 -15.79 -31.73
C GLN A 100 -2.04 -16.47 -31.45
N ALA A 101 -2.88 -16.58 -32.46
CA ALA A 101 -4.22 -17.17 -32.36
C ALA A 101 -5.03 -16.65 -31.15
N GLY A 102 -4.93 -15.35 -30.85
CA GLY A 102 -5.62 -14.72 -29.71
C GLY A 102 -4.89 -14.81 -28.36
N THR A 103 -3.97 -15.73 -28.21
CA THR A 103 -3.16 -15.91 -27.00
C THR A 103 -1.95 -14.97 -26.99
N ARG A 104 -1.59 -14.46 -25.82
CA ARG A 104 -0.46 -13.53 -25.62
C ARG A 104 0.72 -14.25 -25.01
N PHE A 105 1.91 -13.92 -25.54
CA PHE A 105 3.17 -14.49 -25.10
C PHE A 105 4.19 -13.41 -24.84
N VAL A 106 5.09 -13.67 -23.90
CA VAL A 106 6.29 -12.86 -23.66
C VAL A 106 7.49 -13.78 -23.79
N ARG A 107 8.30 -13.53 -24.79
CA ARG A 107 9.58 -14.21 -25.00
C ARG A 107 10.68 -13.37 -24.37
N ILE A 108 11.42 -13.94 -23.46
CA ILE A 108 12.57 -13.32 -22.81
C ILE A 108 13.82 -14.00 -23.33
N GLN A 109 14.76 -13.21 -23.84
CA GLN A 109 16.10 -13.63 -24.17
C GLN A 109 17.07 -12.95 -23.22
N SER A 110 17.61 -13.70 -22.29
CA SER A 110 18.51 -13.18 -21.27
C SER A 110 19.87 -13.84 -21.39
N ARG A 111 20.89 -12.99 -21.50
CA ARG A 111 22.27 -13.46 -21.55
C ARG A 111 22.69 -14.22 -20.29
N ARG A 112 22.12 -13.86 -19.16
CA ARG A 112 22.44 -14.45 -17.86
C ARG A 112 21.52 -15.60 -17.48
N PHE A 113 20.23 -15.49 -17.77
CA PHE A 113 19.21 -16.43 -17.28
C PHE A 113 18.67 -17.37 -18.35
N GLY A 114 19.09 -17.21 -19.61
CA GLY A 114 18.63 -18.06 -20.72
C GLY A 114 17.38 -17.53 -21.43
N ASP A 115 16.89 -18.34 -22.34
CA ASP A 115 15.73 -18.03 -23.17
C ASP A 115 14.49 -18.68 -22.59
N HIS A 116 13.46 -17.88 -22.38
CA HIS A 116 12.21 -18.32 -21.78
C HIS A 116 11.01 -17.81 -22.61
N LEU A 117 9.97 -18.62 -22.70
CA LEU A 117 8.71 -18.26 -23.33
C LEU A 117 7.58 -18.42 -22.35
N TYR A 118 6.90 -17.32 -22.03
CA TYR A 118 5.77 -17.30 -21.12
C TYR A 118 4.46 -17.08 -21.87
N ARG A 119 3.47 -17.94 -21.61
CA ARG A 119 2.08 -17.69 -21.97
C ARG A 119 1.46 -16.86 -20.88
N VAL A 120 0.93 -15.68 -21.24
CA VAL A 120 0.29 -14.75 -20.28
C VAL A 120 -1.04 -15.34 -19.82
N THR A 121 -1.19 -15.50 -18.51
CA THR A 121 -2.38 -16.06 -17.86
C THR A 121 -3.16 -15.04 -17.06
N ARG A 122 -2.49 -13.94 -16.63
CA ARG A 122 -3.12 -12.85 -15.86
C ARG A 122 -2.63 -11.50 -16.35
N VAL A 123 -3.56 -10.53 -16.29
CA VAL A 123 -3.28 -9.10 -16.44
C VAL A 123 -3.60 -8.43 -15.12
N ILE A 124 -2.65 -7.75 -14.52
CA ILE A 124 -2.74 -7.17 -13.18
C ILE A 124 -2.72 -5.65 -13.30
N GLY A 125 -3.66 -5.00 -12.61
CA GLY A 125 -3.84 -3.55 -12.69
C GLY A 125 -4.59 -3.12 -13.95
N GLY A 126 -4.57 -1.83 -14.28
CA GLY A 126 -5.31 -1.25 -15.41
C GLY A 126 -5.64 0.22 -15.24
N ARG A 127 -5.24 0.83 -14.10
CA ARG A 127 -5.41 2.28 -13.86
C ARG A 127 -4.26 3.09 -14.44
N THR A 128 -3.03 2.76 -14.08
CA THR A 128 -1.81 3.50 -14.49
C THR A 128 -0.84 2.65 -15.30
N ARG A 129 -0.92 1.34 -15.13
CA ARG A 129 -0.08 0.34 -15.80
C ARG A 129 -0.77 -1.01 -15.87
N GLU A 130 -0.17 -1.89 -16.66
CA GLU A 130 -0.45 -3.33 -16.70
C GLU A 130 0.80 -4.11 -16.36
N ASP A 131 0.67 -5.00 -15.39
CA ASP A 131 1.63 -6.05 -15.07
C ASP A 131 1.08 -7.39 -15.59
N PHE A 132 1.94 -8.37 -15.78
CA PHE A 132 1.56 -9.66 -16.34
C PHE A 132 2.08 -10.80 -15.46
N ALA A 133 1.28 -11.85 -15.33
CA ALA A 133 1.74 -13.14 -14.88
C ALA A 133 1.54 -14.18 -15.99
N GLY A 134 2.33 -15.24 -15.94
CA GLY A 134 2.26 -16.29 -16.95
C GLY A 134 2.92 -17.58 -16.51
N VAL A 135 2.70 -18.62 -17.29
CA VAL A 135 3.35 -19.93 -17.15
C VAL A 135 4.38 -20.09 -18.27
N GLU A 136 5.51 -20.70 -17.95
CA GLU A 136 6.52 -21.01 -18.96
C GLU A 136 6.06 -22.15 -19.85
N VAL A 137 6.29 -22.05 -21.17
CA VAL A 137 5.82 -23.01 -22.17
C VAL A 137 6.90 -23.36 -23.20
N THR A 138 6.80 -24.55 -23.78
CA THR A 138 7.75 -25.04 -24.79
C THR A 138 7.56 -24.41 -26.17
N GLY A 139 6.43 -23.73 -26.42
CA GLY A 139 6.11 -23.14 -27.73
C GLY A 139 4.83 -22.32 -27.68
N THR A 140 4.43 -21.81 -28.84
CA THR A 140 3.22 -20.96 -28.98
C THR A 140 2.01 -21.72 -29.52
N GLN A 141 2.16 -23.01 -29.82
CA GLN A 141 1.07 -23.87 -30.28
C GLN A 141 0.07 -24.11 -29.14
N PRO A 142 -1.20 -24.37 -29.43
CA PRO A 142 -2.23 -24.62 -28.41
C PRO A 142 -1.89 -25.80 -27.46
N ASP A 143 -1.18 -26.81 -27.96
CA ASP A 143 -0.74 -28.01 -27.26
C ASP A 143 0.66 -27.90 -26.63
N ALA A 144 1.25 -26.71 -26.65
CA ALA A 144 2.56 -26.48 -26.03
C ALA A 144 2.53 -26.82 -24.54
N ARG A 145 3.48 -27.66 -24.12
CA ARG A 145 3.59 -28.12 -22.73
C ARG A 145 4.04 -26.97 -21.82
N ILE A 146 3.51 -26.97 -20.60
CA ILE A 146 3.98 -26.10 -19.53
C ILE A 146 5.29 -26.67 -18.99
N ILE A 147 6.27 -25.82 -18.75
CA ILE A 147 7.54 -26.13 -18.13
C ILE A 147 7.39 -25.83 -16.63
N GLY A 148 7.68 -26.81 -15.78
CA GLY A 148 7.46 -26.71 -14.34
C GLY A 148 6.04 -27.02 -13.91
N ASP A 149 5.61 -26.47 -12.78
CA ASP A 149 4.26 -26.64 -12.26
C ASP A 149 3.28 -25.69 -12.96
N ALA A 150 2.16 -26.23 -13.43
CA ALA A 150 1.09 -25.44 -14.05
C ALA A 150 0.46 -24.43 -13.08
N HIS A 151 0.58 -24.67 -11.78
CA HIS A 151 0.12 -23.74 -10.74
C HIS A 151 1.08 -22.58 -10.47
N ASP A 152 2.34 -22.69 -10.92
CA ASP A 152 3.35 -21.65 -10.70
C ASP A 152 3.25 -20.54 -11.76
N GLU A 153 2.20 -19.75 -11.68
CA GLU A 153 2.10 -18.50 -12.46
C GLU A 153 3.12 -17.49 -11.93
N VAL A 154 4.11 -17.12 -12.74
CA VAL A 154 5.17 -16.20 -12.33
C VAL A 154 4.93 -14.78 -12.82
N ILE A 155 5.28 -13.79 -12.01
CA ILE A 155 5.23 -12.37 -12.41
C ILE A 155 6.32 -12.10 -13.43
N LEU A 156 5.93 -11.59 -14.59
CA LEU A 156 6.85 -11.25 -15.68
C LEU A 156 7.61 -9.95 -15.36
N PRO A 157 8.86 -9.81 -15.84
CA PRO A 157 9.76 -8.74 -15.40
C PRO A 157 9.45 -7.37 -15.99
N ALA A 158 8.49 -7.25 -16.89
CA ALA A 158 8.12 -6.00 -17.55
C ALA A 158 6.70 -5.58 -17.23
N SER A 159 6.53 -4.28 -16.96
CA SER A 159 5.25 -3.60 -16.80
C SER A 159 5.04 -2.61 -17.94
N TYR A 160 3.81 -2.47 -18.44
CA TYR A 160 3.47 -1.46 -19.43
C TYR A 160 2.83 -0.24 -18.77
N PHE A 161 3.49 0.91 -18.87
CA PHE A 161 3.07 2.16 -18.27
C PHE A 161 2.27 3.01 -19.25
N PHE A 162 1.12 3.50 -18.81
CA PHE A 162 0.18 4.21 -19.68
C PHE A 162 0.62 5.65 -19.98
N GLU A 163 1.19 6.34 -18.98
CA GLU A 163 1.66 7.72 -19.11
C GLU A 163 2.73 7.87 -20.22
N THR A 164 3.62 6.89 -20.29
CA THR A 164 4.75 6.93 -21.24
C THR A 164 4.59 6.00 -22.44
N ALA A 165 3.47 5.25 -22.49
CA ALA A 165 3.20 4.23 -23.50
C ALA A 165 4.41 3.29 -23.74
N SER A 166 5.10 2.89 -22.68
CA SER A 166 6.34 2.12 -22.74
C SER A 166 6.38 0.99 -21.72
N PHE A 167 7.15 -0.05 -22.07
CA PHE A 167 7.53 -1.08 -21.11
C PHE A 167 8.64 -0.58 -20.20
N ARG A 168 8.65 -1.04 -18.98
CA ARG A 168 9.67 -0.79 -17.96
C ARG A 168 9.90 -2.00 -17.08
N LEU A 169 11.08 -2.07 -16.46
CA LEU A 169 11.36 -3.10 -15.47
C LEU A 169 10.35 -3.06 -14.32
N LYS A 170 9.81 -4.20 -13.95
CA LYS A 170 8.86 -4.36 -12.85
C LYS A 170 9.39 -3.79 -11.52
N GLY A 171 10.69 -3.81 -11.30
CA GLY A 171 11.35 -3.29 -10.10
C GLY A 171 11.11 -1.79 -9.81
N TYR A 172 10.57 -1.01 -10.77
CA TYR A 172 10.17 0.38 -10.50
C TYR A 172 8.94 0.50 -9.60
N SER A 173 8.14 -0.53 -9.50
CA SER A 173 6.90 -0.48 -8.72
C SER A 173 7.09 -0.75 -7.24
N VAL A 174 8.25 -1.22 -6.86
CA VAL A 174 8.64 -1.53 -5.48
C VAL A 174 10.10 -1.16 -5.30
N MET A 175 10.55 -0.96 -4.06
CA MET A 175 11.95 -0.66 -3.75
C MET A 175 12.80 -1.93 -3.85
N VAL A 176 12.87 -2.50 -5.05
CA VAL A 176 13.67 -3.69 -5.37
C VAL A 176 14.98 -3.27 -6.02
N ARG A 177 16.07 -3.89 -5.63
CA ARG A 177 17.37 -3.72 -6.29
C ARG A 177 17.28 -4.10 -7.75
N GLU A 178 18.03 -3.41 -8.58
CA GLU A 178 18.12 -3.75 -9.98
C GLU A 178 18.71 -5.15 -10.16
N ARG A 179 17.98 -5.97 -10.90
CA ARG A 179 18.48 -7.29 -11.30
C ARG A 179 19.47 -7.16 -12.45
N PRO A 180 20.45 -8.07 -12.54
CA PRO A 180 21.45 -8.03 -13.62
C PRO A 180 20.88 -8.28 -15.02
N GLY A 181 19.68 -8.83 -15.12
CA GLY A 181 18.98 -9.14 -16.36
C GLY A 181 17.50 -9.41 -16.15
N LEU A 182 16.81 -9.79 -17.22
CA LEU A 182 15.39 -10.11 -17.20
C LEU A 182 15.18 -11.53 -16.70
N LYS A 183 14.56 -11.65 -15.53
CA LYS A 183 14.14 -12.92 -14.94
C LYS A 183 12.69 -12.77 -14.48
N ALA A 184 11.86 -13.78 -14.70
CA ALA A 184 10.54 -13.85 -14.09
C ALA A 184 10.65 -13.74 -12.56
N GLY A 185 9.67 -13.13 -11.96
CA GLY A 185 9.70 -12.79 -10.53
C GLY A 185 9.02 -13.82 -9.66
N ALA A 186 8.27 -13.31 -8.71
CA ALA A 186 7.54 -14.09 -7.73
C ALA A 186 6.47 -14.97 -8.36
N VAL A 187 6.21 -16.07 -7.71
CA VAL A 187 5.03 -16.90 -7.99
C VAL A 187 3.78 -16.13 -7.55
N TRP A 188 2.90 -15.84 -8.51
CA TRP A 188 1.71 -15.02 -8.30
C TRP A 188 0.78 -15.63 -7.26
N ASN A 189 0.56 -16.95 -7.32
CA ASN A 189 -0.28 -17.67 -6.38
C ASN A 189 0.21 -17.56 -4.93
N GLN A 190 1.53 -17.49 -4.72
CA GLN A 190 2.11 -17.39 -3.38
C GLN A 190 2.20 -15.95 -2.86
N SER A 191 2.19 -14.95 -3.75
CA SER A 191 2.56 -13.59 -3.40
C SER A 191 1.50 -12.52 -3.65
N CYS A 192 0.49 -12.79 -4.50
CA CYS A 192 -0.44 -11.76 -4.97
C CYS A 192 -1.91 -12.13 -4.85
N VAL A 193 -2.22 -13.43 -4.90
CA VAL A 193 -3.55 -13.96 -5.18
C VAL A 193 -4.63 -13.48 -4.21
N LEU A 194 -4.34 -13.46 -2.91
CA LEU A 194 -5.34 -13.14 -1.88
C LEU A 194 -5.67 -11.64 -1.80
N CYS A 195 -4.73 -10.75 -2.14
CA CYS A 195 -4.97 -9.30 -2.13
C CYS A 195 -5.52 -8.77 -3.45
N HIS A 196 -5.32 -9.51 -4.55
CA HIS A 196 -5.69 -9.07 -5.89
C HIS A 196 -6.98 -9.72 -6.42
N ASN A 197 -7.63 -10.56 -5.61
CA ASN A 197 -8.84 -11.27 -5.98
C ASN A 197 -9.79 -11.43 -4.79
N THR A 198 -10.91 -12.10 -5.03
CA THR A 198 -11.88 -12.44 -3.99
C THR A 198 -11.67 -13.87 -3.52
N ALA A 199 -11.31 -14.03 -2.26
CA ALA A 199 -11.16 -15.30 -1.57
C ALA A 199 -11.96 -15.29 -0.25
N PRO A 200 -12.28 -16.46 0.35
CA PRO A 200 -12.94 -16.48 1.64
C PRO A 200 -12.17 -15.72 2.72
N THR A 201 -12.85 -14.83 3.44
CA THR A 201 -12.23 -14.04 4.51
C THR A 201 -11.60 -14.93 5.59
N PHE A 202 -12.14 -16.12 5.80
CA PHE A 202 -11.63 -17.08 6.78
C PHE A 202 -10.14 -17.39 6.60
N LEU A 203 -9.68 -17.52 5.34
CA LEU A 203 -8.26 -17.77 5.05
C LEU A 203 -7.36 -16.66 5.59
N SER A 204 -7.80 -15.41 5.50
CA SER A 204 -7.04 -14.26 5.97
C SER A 204 -6.99 -14.12 7.51
N LEU A 205 -7.78 -14.89 8.24
CA LEU A 205 -7.85 -14.87 9.70
C LEU A 205 -6.95 -15.92 10.37
N TRP A 206 -6.47 -16.93 9.61
CA TRP A 206 -5.74 -18.05 10.20
C TRP A 206 -4.45 -17.65 10.89
N GLY A 207 -3.71 -16.70 10.30
CA GLY A 207 -2.49 -16.17 10.93
C GLY A 207 -2.81 -15.44 12.25
N ALA A 208 -3.87 -14.65 12.29
CA ALA A 208 -4.31 -13.97 13.51
C ALA A 208 -4.77 -14.93 14.59
N LEU A 209 -5.47 -16.00 14.20
CA LEU A 209 -5.93 -17.05 15.11
C LEU A 209 -4.76 -17.87 15.68
N LEU A 210 -3.73 -18.12 14.89
CA LEU A 210 -2.54 -18.82 15.33
C LEU A 210 -1.63 -17.94 16.22
N GLY A 211 -1.61 -16.63 15.99
CA GLY A 211 -0.85 -15.68 16.79
C GLY A 211 0.65 -15.68 16.50
N LYS A 212 1.47 -15.52 17.55
CA LYS A 212 2.94 -15.46 17.41
C LYS A 212 3.49 -16.74 16.78
N GLY A 213 4.33 -16.57 15.77
CA GLY A 213 4.94 -17.70 15.05
C GLY A 213 4.08 -18.24 13.90
N ALA A 214 2.99 -17.56 13.56
CA ALA A 214 2.29 -17.85 12.32
C ALA A 214 3.26 -17.66 11.14
N PRO A 215 3.28 -18.59 10.16
CA PRO A 215 4.04 -18.38 8.94
C PRO A 215 3.56 -17.11 8.24
N ALA A 216 4.49 -16.25 7.81
CA ALA A 216 4.11 -15.09 7.05
C ALA A 216 3.49 -15.52 5.72
N TYR A 217 2.29 -15.02 5.42
CA TYR A 217 1.69 -15.15 4.12
C TYR A 217 0.79 -13.95 3.85
N GLN A 218 0.31 -13.80 2.64
CA GLN A 218 -0.51 -12.66 2.25
C GLN A 218 -1.81 -12.54 3.05
N GLY A 219 -2.20 -11.31 3.33
CA GLY A 219 -3.39 -11.01 4.10
C GLY A 219 -3.16 -11.11 5.61
N GLU A 220 -1.92 -11.33 6.04
CA GLU A 220 -1.59 -11.35 7.46
C GLU A 220 -1.56 -9.95 8.06
N VAL A 221 -2.25 -9.84 8.94
CA VAL A 221 -2.36 -9.33 10.29
C VAL A 221 -1.60 -8.03 10.53
N VAL A 222 -2.26 -6.95 10.16
CA VAL A 222 -2.00 -5.63 10.75
C VAL A 222 -1.89 -5.69 12.28
N ASP A 223 -2.59 -6.63 12.92
CA ASP A 223 -2.63 -6.72 14.37
C ASP A 223 -1.28 -6.93 15.05
N ALA A 224 -0.36 -7.64 14.43
CA ALA A 224 0.98 -7.80 14.99
C ALA A 224 1.74 -6.46 15.16
N LEU A 225 1.40 -5.46 14.35
CA LEU A 225 2.02 -4.13 14.37
C LEU A 225 1.26 -3.12 15.19
N LEU A 226 -0.01 -3.37 15.48
CA LEU A 226 -0.80 -2.48 16.29
C LEU A 226 -0.42 -2.64 17.77
N PRO A 227 -0.44 -1.57 18.56
CA PRO A 227 -0.44 -1.67 20.02
C PRO A 227 -1.55 -2.63 20.48
N GLU A 228 -1.31 -3.39 21.54
CA GLU A 228 -2.29 -4.36 22.06
C GLU A 228 -3.67 -3.72 22.29
N SER A 229 -3.68 -2.49 22.81
CA SER A 229 -4.89 -1.73 23.03
C SER A 229 -5.69 -1.42 21.75
N ARG A 230 -5.13 -1.61 20.56
CA ARG A 230 -5.79 -1.39 19.27
C ARG A 230 -6.06 -2.68 18.51
N ARG A 231 -5.66 -3.82 19.05
CA ARG A 231 -5.90 -5.13 18.41
C ARG A 231 -7.32 -5.58 18.60
N TRP A 232 -7.80 -6.37 17.66
CA TRP A 232 -9.00 -7.16 17.85
C TRP A 232 -8.64 -8.50 18.49
N ALA A 233 -9.52 -9.00 19.36
CA ALA A 233 -9.44 -10.36 19.86
C ALA A 233 -10.33 -11.26 18.99
N LEU A 234 -9.71 -12.21 18.31
CA LEU A 234 -10.41 -13.28 17.60
C LEU A 234 -10.57 -14.46 18.57
N GLN A 235 -11.81 -14.80 18.89
CA GLN A 235 -12.12 -15.90 19.80
C GLN A 235 -12.81 -17.03 19.04
N ILE A 236 -12.22 -18.21 19.06
CA ILE A 236 -12.88 -19.43 18.62
C ILE A 236 -13.77 -19.93 19.77
N THR A 237 -15.07 -20.01 19.49
CA THR A 237 -16.08 -20.48 20.44
C THR A 237 -16.38 -21.97 20.29
N ASP A 238 -16.09 -22.55 19.12
CA ASP A 238 -16.19 -23.98 18.83
C ASP A 238 -14.95 -24.44 18.02
N PRO A 239 -13.93 -24.99 18.70
CA PRO A 239 -12.73 -25.48 18.03
C PRO A 239 -12.98 -26.65 17.06
N HIS A 240 -14.00 -27.46 17.29
CA HIS A 240 -14.32 -28.58 16.41
C HIS A 240 -14.87 -28.09 15.07
N ALA A 241 -15.84 -27.18 15.12
CA ALA A 241 -16.39 -26.55 13.92
C ALA A 241 -15.33 -25.72 13.15
N ALA A 242 -14.44 -25.02 13.86
CA ALA A 242 -13.34 -24.29 13.24
C ALA A 242 -12.39 -25.22 12.49
N ARG A 243 -12.01 -26.36 13.08
CA ARG A 243 -11.17 -27.37 12.44
C ARG A 243 -11.85 -28.00 11.21
N ALA A 244 -13.13 -28.31 11.29
CA ALA A 244 -13.88 -28.80 10.15
C ALA A 244 -13.85 -27.80 8.98
N ALA A 245 -14.05 -26.50 9.26
CA ALA A 245 -13.97 -25.47 8.23
C ALA A 245 -12.54 -25.30 7.63
N ILE A 246 -11.49 -25.52 8.43
CA ILE A 246 -10.10 -25.56 7.90
C ILE A 246 -9.92 -26.79 7.02
N ALA A 247 -10.43 -27.96 7.43
CA ALA A 247 -10.32 -29.20 6.66
C ALA A 247 -11.05 -29.09 5.30
N ASP A 248 -12.20 -28.43 5.26
CA ASP A 248 -12.93 -28.18 4.01
C ASP A 248 -12.11 -27.36 3.00
N GLU A 249 -11.43 -26.29 3.45
CA GLU A 249 -10.56 -25.49 2.58
C GLU A 249 -9.29 -26.25 2.15
N VAL A 250 -8.68 -27.03 3.05
CA VAL A 250 -7.51 -27.87 2.74
C VAL A 250 -7.86 -28.98 1.75
N HIS A 251 -9.03 -29.59 1.89
CA HIS A 251 -9.54 -30.60 0.97
C HIS A 251 -9.72 -30.06 -0.46
N LEU A 252 -10.22 -28.84 -0.61
CA LEU A 252 -10.33 -28.17 -1.92
C LEU A 252 -8.97 -27.96 -2.62
N LEU A 253 -7.88 -27.98 -1.86
CA LEU A 253 -6.51 -27.89 -2.38
C LEU A 253 -5.89 -29.24 -2.74
N GLY A 254 -6.68 -30.31 -2.72
CA GLY A 254 -6.27 -31.68 -3.07
C GLY A 254 -5.41 -32.38 -2.01
N GLU A 255 -5.41 -31.87 -0.78
CA GLU A 255 -4.75 -32.53 0.35
C GLU A 255 -5.72 -33.42 1.12
N ALA A 256 -5.16 -34.43 1.80
CA ALA A 256 -5.96 -35.25 2.69
C ALA A 256 -6.53 -34.41 3.84
N SER A 257 -7.79 -34.61 4.17
CA SER A 257 -8.52 -33.88 5.22
C SER A 257 -8.11 -34.24 6.65
N ASP A 258 -7.15 -35.14 6.81
CA ASP A 258 -6.66 -35.57 8.13
C ASP A 258 -5.74 -34.51 8.76
N LEU A 259 -6.38 -33.45 9.26
CA LEU A 259 -5.68 -32.42 10.01
C LEU A 259 -5.30 -32.91 11.42
N PRO A 260 -4.18 -32.43 11.99
CA PRO A 260 -3.77 -32.73 13.37
C PRO A 260 -4.89 -32.49 14.39
N GLY A 261 -4.84 -33.21 15.51
CA GLY A 261 -5.91 -33.23 16.51
C GLY A 261 -6.20 -31.92 17.23
N ASP A 262 -5.26 -30.95 17.24
CA ASP A 262 -5.46 -29.66 17.85
C ASP A 262 -5.64 -28.52 16.82
N LEU A 263 -6.32 -27.46 17.23
CA LEU A 263 -6.60 -26.31 16.37
C LEU A 263 -5.33 -25.54 15.93
N PRO A 264 -4.33 -25.27 16.81
CA PRO A 264 -3.10 -24.61 16.40
C PRO A 264 -2.30 -25.38 15.35
N ALA A 265 -2.21 -26.71 15.45
CA ALA A 265 -1.53 -27.52 14.44
C ALA A 265 -2.31 -27.56 13.12
N SER A 266 -3.65 -27.66 13.18
CA SER A 266 -4.51 -27.55 12.00
C SER A 266 -4.34 -26.20 11.28
N LEU A 267 -4.28 -25.10 12.02
CA LEU A 267 -4.03 -23.76 11.46
C LEU A 267 -2.65 -23.68 10.79
N ARG A 268 -1.58 -24.19 11.43
CA ARG A 268 -0.23 -24.20 10.83
C ARG A 268 -0.20 -24.97 9.52
N GLN A 269 -0.78 -26.18 9.51
CA GLN A 269 -0.85 -26.98 8.29
C GLN A 269 -1.69 -26.29 7.22
N GLY A 270 -2.87 -25.78 7.57
CA GLY A 270 -3.73 -25.05 6.65
C GLY A 270 -3.05 -23.84 6.01
N ILE A 271 -2.36 -23.00 6.79
CA ILE A 271 -1.59 -21.85 6.30
C ILE A 271 -0.51 -22.32 5.31
N THR A 272 0.22 -23.38 5.64
CA THR A 272 1.27 -23.94 4.77
C THR A 272 0.67 -24.44 3.46
N THR A 273 -0.42 -25.20 3.52
CA THR A 273 -1.08 -25.75 2.33
C THR A 273 -1.65 -24.64 1.43
N VAL A 274 -2.30 -23.65 2.01
CA VAL A 274 -2.78 -22.47 1.26
C VAL A 274 -1.62 -21.73 0.60
N GLY A 275 -0.52 -21.49 1.33
CA GLY A 275 0.65 -20.82 0.79
C GLY A 275 1.31 -21.56 -0.38
N GLN A 276 1.18 -22.87 -0.46
CA GLN A 276 1.78 -23.70 -1.49
C GLN A 276 0.85 -24.01 -2.67
N ARG A 277 -0.45 -24.17 -2.43
CA ARG A 277 -1.38 -24.76 -3.40
C ARG A 277 -2.58 -23.89 -3.77
N PHE A 278 -2.85 -22.81 -3.03
CA PHE A 278 -3.99 -21.95 -3.35
C PHE A 278 -3.72 -21.21 -4.66
N GLY A 279 -4.57 -21.41 -5.64
CA GLY A 279 -4.44 -20.81 -6.96
C GLY A 279 -5.74 -20.16 -7.45
N ALA A 280 -5.75 -19.83 -8.73
CA ALA A 280 -6.88 -19.16 -9.36
C ALA A 280 -8.17 -19.99 -9.35
N GLU A 281 -8.04 -21.31 -9.34
CA GLU A 281 -9.18 -22.25 -9.37
C GLU A 281 -9.97 -22.25 -8.07
N GLN A 282 -9.32 -21.88 -6.96
CA GLN A 282 -9.93 -21.82 -5.64
C GLN A 282 -10.50 -20.43 -5.30
N LEU A 283 -10.31 -19.46 -6.18
CA LEU A 283 -10.89 -18.12 -6.00
C LEU A 283 -12.42 -18.17 -6.06
N LEU A 284 -13.05 -17.29 -5.29
CA LEU A 284 -14.49 -17.04 -5.40
C LEU A 284 -14.77 -16.17 -6.63
N GLU A 285 -13.89 -15.19 -6.90
CA GLU A 285 -13.98 -14.31 -8.07
C GLU A 285 -12.59 -13.78 -8.45
N VAL A 286 -12.29 -13.75 -9.74
CA VAL A 286 -11.06 -13.09 -10.27
C VAL A 286 -11.25 -11.58 -10.24
N GLY A 287 -10.30 -10.87 -9.65
CA GLY A 287 -10.42 -9.46 -9.29
C GLY A 287 -11.14 -9.28 -7.94
N ILE A 288 -11.17 -8.04 -7.47
CA ILE A 288 -11.78 -7.72 -6.17
C ILE A 288 -13.27 -7.50 -6.36
N GLY A 289 -14.07 -8.47 -5.96
CA GLY A 289 -15.53 -8.45 -6.00
C GLY A 289 -16.16 -7.72 -4.81
N CYS A 290 -17.46 -7.54 -4.86
CA CYS A 290 -18.25 -6.91 -3.79
C CYS A 290 -17.97 -7.58 -2.43
N GLU A 291 -17.96 -8.90 -2.41
CA GLU A 291 -17.82 -9.70 -1.20
C GLU A 291 -16.38 -9.77 -0.66
N ALA A 292 -15.38 -9.29 -1.40
CA ALA A 292 -14.04 -9.08 -0.86
C ALA A 292 -14.03 -8.05 0.27
N CYS A 293 -14.93 -7.05 0.20
CA CYS A 293 -15.08 -5.99 1.20
C CYS A 293 -16.27 -6.25 2.14
N HIS A 294 -17.41 -6.66 1.58
CA HIS A 294 -18.65 -6.83 2.33
C HIS A 294 -18.75 -8.18 3.08
N GLY A 295 -17.75 -9.07 2.89
CA GLY A 295 -17.83 -10.45 3.35
C GLY A 295 -18.86 -11.26 2.58
N GLY A 296 -19.04 -12.52 2.94
CA GLY A 296 -20.04 -13.38 2.32
C GLY A 296 -21.46 -12.84 2.50
N CYS A 297 -22.15 -12.59 1.41
CA CYS A 297 -23.46 -11.93 1.38
C CYS A 297 -24.62 -12.90 1.06
N ARG A 298 -24.40 -14.21 1.00
CA ARG A 298 -25.45 -15.18 0.62
C ARG A 298 -26.70 -15.06 1.48
N GLU A 299 -26.56 -14.91 2.80
CA GLU A 299 -27.72 -14.75 3.70
C GLU A 299 -28.49 -13.46 3.38
N HIS A 300 -27.81 -12.36 3.07
CA HIS A 300 -28.42 -11.11 2.62
C HIS A 300 -29.13 -11.26 1.27
N VAL A 301 -28.51 -11.92 0.30
CA VAL A 301 -29.12 -12.16 -1.03
C VAL A 301 -30.41 -12.97 -0.92
N LEU A 302 -30.43 -13.98 -0.06
CA LEU A 302 -31.62 -14.81 0.18
C LEU A 302 -32.68 -14.11 1.05
N GLN A 303 -32.26 -13.22 1.93
CA GLN A 303 -33.09 -12.50 2.88
C GLN A 303 -32.64 -11.02 2.96
N PRO A 304 -33.13 -10.14 2.08
CA PRO A 304 -32.63 -8.74 1.97
C PRO A 304 -32.75 -7.88 3.24
N ARG A 305 -33.58 -8.31 4.21
CA ARG A 305 -33.68 -7.65 5.54
C ARG A 305 -32.52 -8.00 6.47
N VAL A 306 -31.71 -9.00 6.15
CA VAL A 306 -30.50 -9.34 6.90
C VAL A 306 -29.39 -8.40 6.44
N SER A 307 -28.81 -7.63 7.35
CA SER A 307 -27.72 -6.71 7.04
C SER A 307 -26.39 -7.44 6.87
N THR A 308 -25.54 -6.95 5.98
CA THR A 308 -24.13 -7.37 5.87
C THR A 308 -23.30 -6.81 7.02
N SER A 309 -22.09 -7.33 7.21
CA SER A 309 -21.17 -6.87 8.26
C SER A 309 -19.73 -6.80 7.76
N TYR A 310 -19.03 -5.71 8.07
CA TYR A 310 -17.59 -5.61 7.89
C TYR A 310 -16.78 -6.36 8.96
N GLN A 311 -17.42 -6.77 10.06
CA GLN A 311 -16.76 -7.61 11.06
C GLN A 311 -16.87 -9.08 10.64
N PRO A 312 -15.76 -9.84 10.66
CA PRO A 312 -15.79 -11.28 10.45
C PRO A 312 -16.71 -11.97 11.46
N ARG A 313 -17.55 -12.88 10.99
CA ARG A 313 -18.53 -13.59 11.80
C ARG A 313 -18.70 -15.02 11.34
N SER A 314 -18.85 -15.94 12.28
CA SER A 314 -19.33 -17.29 12.05
C SER A 314 -19.92 -17.87 13.36
N PRO A 315 -20.65 -18.99 13.31
CA PRO A 315 -21.14 -19.65 14.52
C PRO A 315 -20.03 -20.01 15.51
N PHE A 316 -18.81 -20.25 15.04
CA PHE A 316 -17.68 -20.68 15.83
C PHE A 316 -16.62 -19.58 16.06
N LEU A 317 -16.81 -18.37 15.54
CA LEU A 317 -15.83 -17.28 15.65
C LEU A 317 -16.52 -15.97 16.04
N ARG A 318 -15.95 -15.30 17.01
CA ARG A 318 -16.35 -13.95 17.44
C ARG A 318 -15.17 -13.00 17.39
N VAL A 319 -15.44 -11.78 16.98
CA VAL A 319 -14.49 -10.67 17.05
C VAL A 319 -14.89 -9.77 18.21
N GLN A 320 -13.93 -9.45 19.04
CA GLN A 320 -14.12 -8.59 20.21
C GLN A 320 -13.10 -7.45 20.19
N PRO A 321 -13.40 -6.30 20.78
CA PRO A 321 -12.39 -5.28 21.03
C PRO A 321 -11.34 -5.81 22.02
N ALA A 322 -10.17 -5.19 22.03
CA ALA A 322 -9.17 -5.46 23.07
C ALA A 322 -9.78 -5.24 24.49
N PRO A 323 -9.34 -5.98 25.49
CA PRO A 323 -9.85 -5.81 26.86
C PRO A 323 -9.78 -4.36 27.34
N GLY A 324 -10.84 -3.88 27.96
CA GLY A 324 -10.94 -2.50 28.45
C GLY A 324 -11.21 -1.44 27.38
N ARG A 325 -11.52 -1.82 26.15
CA ARG A 325 -11.88 -0.90 25.07
C ARG A 325 -13.38 -0.84 24.81
N ASP A 326 -13.79 0.30 24.27
CA ASP A 326 -15.15 0.48 23.74
C ASP A 326 -15.42 -0.51 22.59
N PRO A 327 -16.69 -0.76 22.28
CA PRO A 327 -17.10 -1.59 21.15
C PRO A 327 -16.43 -1.15 19.82
N ILE A 328 -16.20 -2.11 18.94
CA ILE A 328 -15.65 -1.88 17.61
C ILE A 328 -16.60 -0.97 16.82
N THR A 329 -16.09 0.14 16.32
CA THR A 329 -16.87 1.06 15.49
C THR A 329 -16.99 0.56 14.05
N ARG A 330 -17.99 1.08 13.32
CA ARG A 330 -18.12 0.82 11.86
C ARG A 330 -16.87 1.26 11.10
N ALA A 331 -16.30 2.43 11.44
CA ALA A 331 -15.08 2.94 10.82
C ALA A 331 -13.89 1.99 11.03
N GLU A 332 -13.69 1.49 12.26
CA GLU A 332 -12.64 0.49 12.53
C GLU A 332 -12.83 -0.78 11.70
N ALA A 333 -14.07 -1.26 11.57
CA ALA A 333 -14.35 -2.46 10.81
C ALA A 333 -14.05 -2.28 9.31
N ILE A 334 -14.44 -1.13 8.72
CA ILE A 334 -14.11 -0.77 7.34
C ILE A 334 -12.60 -0.66 7.16
N ASN A 335 -11.91 0.08 8.03
CA ASN A 335 -10.46 0.27 7.95
C ASN A 335 -9.70 -1.05 7.99
N ARG A 336 -10.15 -2.00 8.80
CA ARG A 336 -9.56 -3.34 8.86
C ARG A 336 -9.85 -4.18 7.63
N THR A 337 -11.01 -3.99 7.02
CA THR A 337 -11.32 -4.63 5.73
C THR A 337 -10.35 -4.15 4.65
N CYS A 338 -10.11 -2.84 4.54
CA CYS A 338 -9.11 -2.28 3.62
C CYS A 338 -7.70 -2.78 3.95
N ALA A 339 -7.36 -2.86 5.23
CA ALA A 339 -6.05 -3.28 5.70
C ALA A 339 -5.70 -4.73 5.35
N ARG A 340 -6.66 -5.59 5.01
CA ARG A 340 -6.35 -6.95 4.54
C ARG A 340 -5.47 -6.96 3.29
N CYS A 341 -5.58 -5.92 2.45
CA CYS A 341 -4.84 -5.79 1.20
C CYS A 341 -3.89 -4.58 1.20
N HIS A 342 -4.30 -3.44 1.77
CA HIS A 342 -3.51 -2.20 1.81
C HIS A 342 -2.49 -2.20 2.97
N GLN A 343 -1.71 -3.28 3.06
CA GLN A 343 -0.70 -3.51 4.09
C GLN A 343 0.48 -4.34 3.55
N VAL A 344 1.25 -3.85 2.62
CA VAL A 344 2.37 -4.59 2.01
C VAL A 344 3.49 -5.00 2.99
N LEU A 345 3.25 -4.85 4.27
CA LEU A 345 4.17 -5.15 5.38
C LEU A 345 4.69 -6.58 5.42
N PHE A 346 3.93 -7.53 4.89
CA PHE A 346 4.17 -8.95 5.06
C PHE A 346 4.42 -9.68 3.75
N SER A 347 4.70 -8.96 2.66
CA SER A 347 5.20 -9.64 1.49
C SER A 347 6.52 -10.28 1.86
N ARG A 348 6.76 -11.51 1.41
CA ARG A 348 8.05 -12.19 1.52
C ARG A 348 9.18 -11.43 0.81
N TYR A 349 8.86 -10.29 0.16
CA TYR A 349 9.82 -9.39 -0.46
C TYR A 349 10.34 -8.41 0.59
N PRO A 350 11.57 -8.60 1.09
CA PRO A 350 12.16 -7.70 2.07
C PRO A 350 12.34 -6.26 1.57
N PHE A 351 12.00 -6.00 0.30
CA PHE A 351 12.24 -4.75 -0.40
C PHE A 351 10.98 -4.01 -0.83
N THR A 352 9.81 -4.41 -0.35
CA THR A 352 8.56 -3.77 -0.78
C THR A 352 8.44 -2.33 -0.35
N TRP A 353 9.22 -1.92 0.65
CA TRP A 353 9.30 -0.55 1.11
C TRP A 353 10.36 -0.41 2.21
N GLU A 354 10.92 0.78 2.33
CA GLU A 354 11.94 1.11 3.34
C GLU A 354 13.19 0.22 3.33
N GLY A 355 13.41 -0.53 2.27
CA GLY A 355 14.56 -1.44 2.22
C GLY A 355 14.53 -2.54 3.26
N GLY A 356 13.35 -2.91 3.77
CA GLY A 356 13.22 -3.98 4.74
C GLY A 356 11.85 -4.06 5.40
N LEU A 357 11.71 -5.04 6.27
CA LEU A 357 10.53 -5.19 7.10
C LEU A 357 10.50 -4.07 8.15
N ARG A 358 9.37 -3.38 8.25
CA ARG A 358 9.12 -2.47 9.35
C ARG A 358 8.66 -3.26 10.56
N HIS A 359 9.38 -3.17 11.65
CA HIS A 359 9.01 -3.80 12.91
C HIS A 359 8.31 -2.80 13.83
N GLY A 360 7.16 -3.20 14.35
CA GLY A 360 6.44 -2.50 15.40
C GLY A 360 5.65 -1.25 14.95
N PRO A 361 5.03 -0.55 15.91
CA PRO A 361 4.12 0.57 15.68
C PRO A 361 4.86 1.90 15.47
N SER A 362 6.10 1.90 15.03
CA SER A 362 6.87 3.13 14.80
C SER A 362 6.11 4.06 13.85
N PRO A 363 6.00 5.35 14.17
CA PRO A 363 5.30 6.29 13.33
C PRO A 363 6.05 6.64 12.04
N GLY A 364 7.33 6.45 11.98
CA GLY A 364 8.14 6.95 10.89
C GLY A 364 8.07 6.14 9.61
N GLY A 365 8.58 6.71 8.56
CA GLY A 365 8.93 6.08 7.31
C GLY A 365 7.94 6.28 6.18
N SER A 366 8.51 6.70 5.07
CA SER A 366 7.82 6.72 3.79
C SER A 366 7.55 5.30 3.34
N SER A 367 6.40 5.04 2.74
CA SER A 367 6.09 3.75 2.13
C SER A 367 6.10 3.84 0.61
N THR A 368 6.39 2.72 -0.02
CA THR A 368 6.16 2.51 -1.44
C THR A 368 5.07 1.46 -1.58
N ASN A 369 3.96 1.77 -2.19
CA ASN A 369 2.80 0.89 -2.32
C ASN A 369 2.04 0.61 -1.00
N SER A 370 0.77 0.58 -1.07
CA SER A 370 -0.22 -0.12 -0.20
C SER A 370 0.08 -0.22 1.30
N GLY A 371 0.66 0.81 1.91
CA GLY A 371 0.84 0.88 3.37
C GLY A 371 -0.20 1.75 4.06
N GLU A 372 -1.12 2.31 3.32
CA GLU A 372 -2.03 3.39 3.72
C GLU A 372 -2.95 2.95 4.86
N ALA A 373 -3.55 1.77 4.76
CA ALA A 373 -4.48 1.29 5.78
C ALA A 373 -3.78 0.95 7.11
N ARG A 374 -2.54 0.43 7.06
CA ARG A 374 -1.74 0.28 8.28
C ARG A 374 -1.50 1.62 8.95
N ASP A 375 -1.07 2.60 8.17
CA ASP A 375 -0.76 3.93 8.69
C ASP A 375 -2.01 4.57 9.28
N MET A 376 -3.16 4.42 8.62
CA MET A 376 -4.45 4.88 9.12
C MET A 376 -4.82 4.24 10.47
N LEU A 377 -4.65 2.92 10.60
CA LEU A 377 -4.91 2.19 11.84
C LEU A 377 -3.98 2.61 13.00
N LEU A 378 -2.76 3.06 12.69
CA LEU A 378 -1.81 3.62 13.65
C LEU A 378 -2.09 5.10 13.98
N GLY A 379 -2.89 5.77 13.16
CA GLY A 379 -3.29 7.17 13.35
C GLY A 379 -4.29 7.38 14.48
N GLY A 380 -4.47 8.63 14.89
CA GLY A 380 -5.39 9.00 15.97
C GLY A 380 -6.88 8.88 15.61
N CYS A 381 -7.22 9.02 14.33
CA CYS A 381 -8.61 9.11 13.86
C CYS A 381 -9.23 7.78 13.43
N SER A 382 -8.52 6.65 13.50
CA SER A 382 -8.92 5.37 12.92
C SER A 382 -10.23 4.77 13.47
N ARG A 383 -10.73 5.23 14.61
CA ARG A 383 -12.02 4.81 15.17
C ARG A 383 -13.21 5.62 14.67
N ALA A 384 -12.97 6.86 14.24
CA ALA A 384 -14.01 7.81 13.88
C ALA A 384 -14.07 8.07 12.37
N LEU A 385 -12.93 7.93 11.68
CA LEU A 385 -12.79 8.20 10.26
C LEU A 385 -12.49 6.89 9.52
N ALA A 386 -13.35 6.54 8.57
CA ALA A 386 -13.17 5.39 7.69
C ALA A 386 -12.39 5.78 6.43
N CYS A 387 -11.73 4.82 5.78
CA CYS A 387 -11.13 5.04 4.46
C CYS A 387 -12.17 5.58 3.46
N THR A 388 -13.41 5.13 3.57
CA THR A 388 -14.54 5.52 2.72
C THR A 388 -15.08 6.92 2.97
N ASP A 389 -14.58 7.65 3.97
CA ASP A 389 -14.92 9.07 4.17
C ASP A 389 -14.16 10.00 3.20
N CYS A 390 -13.12 9.46 2.54
CA CYS A 390 -12.30 10.17 1.56
C CYS A 390 -12.21 9.44 0.21
N HIS A 391 -12.44 8.13 0.16
CA HIS A 391 -12.32 7.29 -1.03
C HIS A 391 -13.62 6.55 -1.33
N ASP A 392 -13.99 6.47 -2.61
CA ASP A 392 -15.11 5.62 -3.05
C ASP A 392 -14.57 4.29 -3.60
N PRO A 393 -14.72 3.17 -2.87
CA PRO A 393 -14.21 1.87 -3.32
C PRO A 393 -14.99 1.26 -4.50
N HIS A 394 -16.15 1.82 -4.87
CA HIS A 394 -16.97 1.31 -5.96
C HIS A 394 -16.58 1.87 -7.32
N ARG A 395 -15.81 2.98 -7.36
CA ARG A 395 -15.33 3.60 -8.61
C ARG A 395 -13.87 4.05 -8.46
N ASP A 396 -13.30 4.58 -9.52
CA ASP A 396 -12.03 5.28 -9.42
C ASP A 396 -12.26 6.62 -8.72
N ASP A 397 -11.39 6.96 -7.77
CA ASP A 397 -11.45 8.27 -7.12
C ASP A 397 -11.31 9.37 -8.16
N ASP A 398 -12.20 10.37 -8.10
CA ASP A 398 -12.07 11.56 -8.92
C ASP A 398 -10.84 12.36 -8.43
N PRO A 399 -9.86 12.64 -9.30
CA PRO A 399 -8.70 13.45 -8.94
C PRO A 399 -9.08 14.84 -8.40
N ASP A 400 -10.17 15.44 -8.89
CA ASP A 400 -10.62 16.76 -8.46
C ASP A 400 -11.23 16.70 -7.04
N ASP A 401 -11.98 15.64 -6.71
CA ASP A 401 -12.50 15.40 -5.35
C ASP A 401 -11.34 15.24 -4.34
N LEU A 402 -10.33 14.46 -4.70
CA LEU A 402 -9.14 14.30 -3.85
C LEU A 402 -8.32 15.60 -3.74
N ALA A 403 -8.23 16.38 -4.81
CA ALA A 403 -7.56 17.67 -4.81
C ALA A 403 -8.32 18.68 -3.94
N ALA A 404 -9.65 18.66 -3.94
CA ALA A 404 -10.49 19.52 -3.10
C ALA A 404 -10.23 19.33 -1.61
N LEU A 405 -9.91 18.10 -1.16
CA LEU A 405 -9.49 17.83 0.23
C LEU A 405 -8.20 18.57 0.61
N ALA A 406 -7.35 18.89 -0.36
CA ALA A 406 -6.09 19.60 -0.17
C ALA A 406 -6.23 21.14 -0.30
N THR A 407 -7.42 21.66 -0.16
CA THR A 407 -7.74 23.09 -0.15
C THR A 407 -8.23 23.56 1.23
N PRO A 408 -8.30 24.87 1.52
CA PRO A 408 -8.90 25.37 2.75
C PRO A 408 -10.33 24.88 2.97
N ALA A 409 -11.13 24.70 1.91
CA ALA A 409 -12.49 24.15 2.01
C ALA A 409 -12.49 22.69 2.52
N GLY A 410 -11.48 21.90 2.16
CA GLY A 410 -11.32 20.51 2.62
C GLY A 410 -11.11 20.38 4.13
N ASN A 411 -10.72 21.45 4.82
CA ASN A 411 -10.60 21.47 6.28
C ASN A 411 -11.93 21.13 7.00
N ALA A 412 -13.07 21.32 6.33
CA ALA A 412 -14.38 20.95 6.85
C ALA A 412 -14.45 19.46 7.24
N THR A 413 -13.73 18.58 6.54
CA THR A 413 -13.63 17.15 6.88
C THR A 413 -13.06 16.93 8.29
N CYS A 414 -12.10 17.76 8.71
CA CYS A 414 -11.45 17.66 10.01
C CYS A 414 -12.23 18.45 11.09
N THR A 415 -12.73 19.64 10.75
CA THR A 415 -13.36 20.54 11.74
C THR A 415 -14.74 20.07 12.20
N LYS A 416 -15.38 19.14 11.50
CA LYS A 416 -16.57 18.41 12.02
C LYS A 416 -16.31 17.83 13.42
N CYS A 417 -15.12 17.25 13.63
CA CYS A 417 -14.73 16.65 14.90
C CYS A 417 -13.78 17.53 15.71
N HIS A 418 -13.14 18.53 15.09
CA HIS A 418 -12.22 19.47 15.70
C HIS A 418 -12.74 20.93 15.59
N PRO A 419 -13.94 21.27 16.13
CA PRO A 419 -14.57 22.57 15.94
C PRO A 419 -13.78 23.74 16.51
N ALA A 420 -12.85 23.48 17.45
CA ALA A 420 -11.95 24.49 18.00
C ALA A 420 -11.08 25.17 16.91
N TYR A 421 -10.87 24.53 15.77
CA TYR A 421 -10.06 25.05 14.66
C TYR A 421 -10.88 25.51 13.45
N SER A 422 -12.19 25.68 13.59
CA SER A 422 -13.07 26.07 12.49
C SER A 422 -12.97 27.56 12.11
N SER A 423 -12.59 28.42 13.05
CA SER A 423 -12.42 29.83 12.74
C SER A 423 -11.05 30.14 12.14
N ARG A 424 -10.97 31.11 11.23
CA ARG A 424 -9.69 31.54 10.63
C ARG A 424 -8.66 31.97 11.67
N GLN A 425 -9.08 32.63 12.73
CA GLN A 425 -8.19 33.05 13.82
C GLN A 425 -7.63 31.88 14.56
N ALA A 426 -8.45 30.91 14.95
CA ALA A 426 -8.01 29.71 15.66
C ALA A 426 -7.10 28.84 14.78
N LEU A 427 -7.43 28.70 13.49
CA LEU A 427 -6.60 27.95 12.54
C LEU A 427 -5.23 28.61 12.36
N ARG A 428 -5.17 29.96 12.23
CA ARG A 428 -3.90 30.71 12.18
C ARG A 428 -3.09 30.53 13.46
N ALA A 429 -3.72 30.61 14.61
CA ALA A 429 -3.06 30.44 15.91
C ALA A 429 -2.51 29.02 16.08
N HIS A 430 -3.20 28.01 15.54
CA HIS A 430 -2.77 26.62 15.57
C HIS A 430 -1.64 26.33 14.58
N SER A 431 -1.81 26.72 13.32
CA SER A 431 -0.90 26.35 12.23
C SER A 431 0.30 27.29 12.09
N HIS A 432 0.21 28.50 12.61
CA HIS A 432 1.15 29.63 12.39
C HIS A 432 1.33 30.02 10.92
N HIS A 433 0.34 29.65 10.08
CA HIS A 433 0.31 29.97 8.66
C HIS A 433 -0.99 30.75 8.30
N ASP A 434 -0.98 31.35 7.12
CA ASP A 434 -2.21 31.94 6.59
C ASP A 434 -3.24 30.82 6.33
N PRO A 435 -4.48 30.97 6.84
CA PRO A 435 -5.54 29.97 6.64
C PRO A 435 -5.89 29.68 5.19
N ASP A 436 -5.64 30.62 4.26
CA ASP A 436 -5.91 30.45 2.83
C ASP A 436 -4.70 29.88 2.06
N ALA A 437 -3.53 29.84 2.69
CA ALA A 437 -2.34 29.24 2.09
C ALA A 437 -2.26 27.72 2.35
N ALA A 438 -1.37 27.06 1.65
CA ALA A 438 -1.14 25.62 1.80
C ALA A 438 -0.82 25.18 3.25
N GLY A 439 -0.18 26.05 4.04
CA GLY A 439 0.11 25.81 5.46
C GLY A 439 -1.12 25.90 6.38
N GLY A 440 -2.23 26.47 5.90
CA GLY A 440 -3.52 26.50 6.59
C GLY A 440 -4.41 25.28 6.29
N VAL A 441 -3.95 24.36 5.45
CA VAL A 441 -4.70 23.14 5.09
C VAL A 441 -4.31 22.00 6.02
N CYS A 442 -5.27 21.48 6.78
CA CYS A 442 -5.05 20.48 7.82
C CYS A 442 -4.24 19.26 7.34
N ILE A 443 -4.63 18.69 6.20
CA ILE A 443 -3.99 17.47 5.69
C ILE A 443 -2.55 17.71 5.18
N ASN A 444 -2.14 18.94 4.92
CA ASN A 444 -0.77 19.21 4.47
C ASN A 444 0.25 19.02 5.61
N CYS A 445 -0.18 19.21 6.86
CA CYS A 445 0.65 18.96 8.04
C CYS A 445 0.37 17.60 8.69
N HIS A 446 -0.91 17.22 8.82
CA HIS A 446 -1.30 16.00 9.52
C HIS A 446 -1.27 14.74 8.66
N MET A 447 -1.23 14.88 7.33
CA MET A 447 -1.06 13.83 6.31
C MET A 447 -0.08 14.31 5.22
N PRO A 448 1.17 14.61 5.56
CA PRO A 448 2.14 15.17 4.62
C PRO A 448 2.37 14.24 3.42
N ARG A 449 2.74 14.82 2.28
CA ARG A 449 3.06 14.05 1.07
C ARG A 449 4.48 13.50 1.15
N LYS A 450 4.63 12.32 1.74
CA LYS A 450 5.93 11.65 1.92
C LYS A 450 5.92 10.14 1.65
N ASN A 451 4.81 9.60 1.12
CA ASN A 451 4.75 8.23 0.63
C ASN A 451 4.90 8.21 -0.90
N LEU A 452 5.52 7.17 -1.44
CA LEU A 452 5.62 6.99 -2.88
C LEU A 452 4.38 6.27 -3.40
N ALA A 453 3.61 6.96 -4.23
CA ALA A 453 2.45 6.37 -4.90
C ALA A 453 2.88 5.52 -6.12
N LEU A 454 2.00 4.63 -6.55
CA LEU A 454 2.20 3.80 -7.75
C LEU A 454 2.32 4.64 -9.05
N THR A 455 1.89 5.88 -9.02
CA THR A 455 2.03 6.88 -10.08
C THR A 455 3.40 7.56 -10.10
N TYR A 456 4.33 7.16 -9.23
CA TYR A 456 5.66 7.78 -9.05
C TYR A 456 5.63 9.24 -8.57
N THR A 457 4.52 9.65 -7.97
CA THR A 457 4.35 10.92 -7.27
C THR A 457 4.35 10.71 -5.76
N LEU A 458 4.40 11.80 -5.01
CA LEU A 458 4.23 11.71 -3.57
C LEU A 458 2.75 11.55 -3.20
N GLY A 459 2.43 10.44 -2.55
CA GLY A 459 1.17 10.21 -1.88
C GLY A 459 1.17 10.74 -0.45
N ARG A 460 -0.01 10.80 0.15
CA ARG A 460 -0.19 11.23 1.52
C ARG A 460 0.19 10.14 2.52
N TYR A 461 0.75 10.56 3.65
CA TYR A 461 1.02 9.70 4.78
C TYR A 461 -0.24 9.56 5.63
N HIS A 462 -0.85 8.38 5.62
CA HIS A 462 -2.16 8.14 6.22
C HIS A 462 -2.16 7.97 7.75
N ARG A 463 -1.00 7.98 8.39
CA ARG A 463 -0.94 8.07 9.85
C ARG A 463 -1.27 9.48 10.30
N ILE A 464 -2.57 9.78 10.44
CA ILE A 464 -3.04 11.09 10.89
C ILE A 464 -2.53 11.35 12.30
N GLY A 465 -1.69 12.37 12.46
CA GLY A 465 -1.04 12.73 13.71
C GLY A 465 -0.32 14.06 13.62
N SER A 466 0.26 14.53 14.71
CA SER A 466 0.98 15.80 14.73
C SER A 466 2.36 15.67 14.06
N PRO A 467 2.71 16.55 13.12
CA PRO A 467 4.06 16.60 12.56
C PRO A 467 5.13 16.96 13.60
N THR A 468 4.71 17.46 14.77
CA THR A 468 5.59 17.84 15.87
C THR A 468 5.82 16.73 16.90
N GLU A 469 5.32 15.51 16.67
CA GLU A 469 5.60 14.37 17.53
C GLU A 469 7.09 14.02 17.51
N ASN A 470 7.69 13.82 18.68
CA ASN A 470 9.12 13.47 18.81
C ASN A 470 9.49 12.25 17.95
N ALA A 471 8.62 11.24 17.88
CA ALA A 471 8.88 10.06 17.07
C ALA A 471 8.93 10.37 15.57
N ARG A 472 8.16 11.34 15.06
CA ARG A 472 8.19 11.77 13.67
C ARG A 472 9.40 12.66 13.37
N VAL A 473 9.78 13.52 14.32
CA VAL A 473 10.91 14.44 14.15
C VAL A 473 12.25 13.74 14.34
N LEU A 474 12.36 12.85 15.34
CA LEU A 474 13.61 12.23 15.77
C LEU A 474 13.89 10.84 15.19
N ARG A 475 12.94 10.24 14.42
CA ARG A 475 13.10 8.88 13.91
C ARG A 475 12.76 8.71 12.44
N ASP A 476 12.36 9.79 11.77
CA ASP A 476 11.89 9.73 10.39
C ASP A 476 12.47 10.87 9.55
N ARG A 477 12.81 10.58 8.30
CA ARG A 477 13.33 11.54 7.32
C ARG A 477 12.47 11.55 6.06
N PRO A 478 12.44 12.65 5.32
CA PRO A 478 12.86 13.99 5.72
C PRO A 478 11.94 14.62 6.77
N LEU A 479 12.44 15.65 7.49
CA LEU A 479 11.61 16.48 8.37
C LEU A 479 10.43 17.06 7.59
N GLU A 480 9.20 16.86 8.08
CA GLU A 480 7.98 17.15 7.31
C GLU A 480 7.82 18.61 6.93
N CYS A 481 8.26 19.53 7.77
CA CYS A 481 8.27 20.96 7.43
C CYS A 481 9.15 21.28 6.21
N ALA A 482 10.22 20.52 5.98
CA ALA A 482 11.09 20.69 4.82
C ALA A 482 10.41 20.32 3.50
N LEU A 483 9.34 19.52 3.53
CA LEU A 483 8.57 19.16 2.32
C LEU A 483 7.92 20.39 1.65
N CYS A 484 7.81 21.52 2.38
CA CYS A 484 7.38 22.83 1.86
C CYS A 484 8.46 23.89 2.00
N HIS A 485 9.37 23.76 2.95
CA HIS A 485 10.43 24.73 3.28
C HIS A 485 11.83 24.18 2.95
N ALA A 486 12.04 23.80 1.70
CA ALA A 486 13.23 23.06 1.25
C ALA A 486 14.56 23.81 1.43
N ARG A 487 14.52 25.14 1.58
CA ARG A 487 15.73 25.98 1.73
C ARG A 487 16.08 26.34 3.16
N LYS A 488 15.13 26.12 4.11
CA LYS A 488 15.40 26.34 5.52
C LYS A 488 16.28 25.23 6.08
N SER A 489 17.19 25.60 6.96
CA SER A 489 18.04 24.63 7.67
C SER A 489 17.22 23.77 8.64
N ALA A 490 17.78 22.62 9.04
CA ALA A 490 17.15 21.76 10.04
C ALA A 490 16.97 22.51 11.37
N GLU A 491 17.99 23.30 11.79
CA GLU A 491 17.94 24.07 13.03
C GLU A 491 16.86 25.15 12.99
N GLU A 492 16.73 25.90 11.87
CA GLU A 492 15.67 26.91 11.73
C GLU A 492 14.28 26.28 11.88
N LEU A 493 14.01 25.17 11.17
CA LEU A 493 12.71 24.51 11.22
C LEU A 493 12.40 23.96 12.61
N VAL A 494 13.36 23.32 13.24
CA VAL A 494 13.19 22.73 14.57
C VAL A 494 13.01 23.82 15.63
N SER A 495 13.78 24.89 15.58
CA SER A 495 13.67 26.03 16.51
C SER A 495 12.31 26.74 16.38
N GLU A 496 11.76 26.87 15.14
CA GLU A 496 10.41 27.39 14.95
C GLU A 496 9.35 26.46 15.54
N MET A 497 9.49 25.14 15.38
CA MET A 497 8.59 24.15 15.97
C MET A 497 8.60 24.21 17.50
N GLU A 498 9.77 24.35 18.11
CA GLU A 498 9.92 24.52 19.55
C GLU A 498 9.25 25.81 20.04
N ARG A 499 9.50 26.92 19.36
CA ARG A 499 8.93 28.23 19.70
C ARG A 499 7.40 28.28 19.56
N TRP A 500 6.83 27.65 18.51
CA TRP A 500 5.42 27.75 18.21
C TRP A 500 4.56 26.79 19.02
N TRP A 501 5.04 25.56 19.21
CA TRP A 501 4.25 24.51 19.86
C TRP A 501 4.80 24.06 21.20
N GLY A 502 5.80 24.78 21.77
CA GLY A 502 6.39 24.45 23.08
C GLY A 502 7.03 23.06 23.14
N LYS A 503 7.57 22.61 22.01
CA LYS A 503 8.27 21.32 21.91
C LYS A 503 9.73 21.48 22.31
N HIS A 504 10.38 20.33 22.48
CA HIS A 504 11.83 20.28 22.67
C HIS A 504 12.34 19.02 22.00
N TYR A 505 13.41 19.17 21.18
CA TYR A 505 13.97 18.08 20.40
C TYR A 505 15.46 17.91 20.69
N ASP A 506 15.85 16.63 20.83
CA ASP A 506 17.24 16.24 21.11
C ASP A 506 18.14 16.54 19.89
N ARG A 507 19.05 17.52 20.01
CA ARG A 507 19.96 17.92 18.94
C ARG A 507 20.96 16.82 18.55
N PRO A 508 21.60 16.08 19.47
CA PRO A 508 22.40 14.90 19.13
C PRO A 508 21.67 13.89 18.23
N ILE A 509 20.40 13.59 18.48
CA ILE A 509 19.61 12.70 17.62
C ILE A 509 19.38 13.33 16.24
N LEU A 510 19.04 14.61 16.19
CA LEU A 510 18.89 15.33 14.93
C LEU A 510 20.20 15.38 14.14
N GLN A 511 21.34 15.59 14.80
CA GLN A 511 22.68 15.54 14.16
C GLN A 511 22.97 14.13 13.60
N ALA A 512 22.59 13.07 14.30
CA ALA A 512 22.71 11.71 13.77
C ALA A 512 21.84 11.47 12.52
N LEU A 513 20.71 12.17 12.41
CA LEU A 513 19.83 12.09 11.25
C LEU A 513 20.31 12.94 10.07
N TYR A 514 20.71 14.17 10.30
CA TYR A 514 20.93 15.19 9.27
C TYR A 514 22.38 15.68 9.15
N GLY A 515 23.28 15.24 10.04
CA GLY A 515 24.65 15.75 10.10
C GLY A 515 24.70 17.20 10.60
N ASP A 516 25.09 18.11 9.74
CA ASP A 516 25.11 19.54 10.06
C ASP A 516 23.68 20.12 10.03
N LEU A 517 23.19 20.56 11.19
CA LEU A 517 21.83 21.11 11.32
C LEU A 517 21.66 22.49 10.65
N GLN A 518 22.76 23.15 10.24
CA GLN A 518 22.72 24.37 9.45
C GLN A 518 22.40 24.09 7.97
N GLN A 519 22.39 22.80 7.55
CA GLN A 519 22.02 22.39 6.21
C GLN A 519 20.51 22.12 6.08
N PRO A 520 19.92 22.33 4.89
CA PRO A 520 18.54 21.95 4.65
C PRO A 520 18.32 20.43 4.77
N PRO A 521 17.27 19.97 5.48
CA PRO A 521 17.03 18.55 5.74
C PRO A 521 16.88 17.69 4.47
N LEU A 522 16.33 18.25 3.38
CA LEU A 522 16.19 17.49 2.12
C LEU A 522 17.57 17.21 1.49
N GLN A 523 18.52 18.15 1.55
CA GLN A 523 19.88 17.94 1.04
C GLN A 523 20.62 16.92 1.90
N ALA A 524 20.55 17.04 3.22
CA ALA A 524 21.12 16.06 4.14
C ALA A 524 20.52 14.65 3.91
N THR A 525 19.21 14.56 3.61
CA THR A 525 18.56 13.29 3.33
C THR A 525 19.08 12.64 2.04
N LEU A 526 19.50 13.39 1.02
CA LEU A 526 20.14 12.82 -0.17
C LEU A 526 21.43 12.05 0.17
N ALA A 527 22.20 12.53 1.13
CA ALA A 527 23.47 11.91 1.52
C ALA A 527 23.29 10.79 2.56
N LEU A 528 22.44 11.02 3.57
CA LEU A 528 22.35 10.20 4.78
C LEU A 528 21.06 9.35 4.84
N GLY A 529 20.09 9.63 3.97
CA GLY A 529 18.79 8.97 3.98
C GLY A 529 18.82 7.56 3.44
N LYS A 530 17.83 6.79 3.85
CA LYS A 530 17.50 5.50 3.20
C LYS A 530 16.96 5.76 1.78
N PRO A 531 17.01 4.79 0.88
CA PRO A 531 16.61 5.00 -0.52
C PRO A 531 15.20 5.59 -0.72
N HIS A 532 14.22 5.16 0.07
CA HIS A 532 12.87 5.72 -0.03
C HIS A 532 12.81 7.17 0.48
N GLU A 533 13.57 7.52 1.53
CA GLU A 533 13.71 8.88 2.04
C GLU A 533 14.42 9.78 1.00
N GLN A 534 15.45 9.25 0.32
CA GLN A 534 16.12 9.93 -0.79
C GLN A 534 15.16 10.21 -1.94
N ALA A 535 14.32 9.23 -2.34
CA ALA A 535 13.33 9.44 -3.38
C ALA A 535 12.32 10.54 -3.01
N VAL A 536 11.85 10.58 -1.76
CA VAL A 536 10.98 11.66 -1.25
C VAL A 536 11.68 13.01 -1.32
N ALA A 537 12.94 13.08 -0.89
CA ALA A 537 13.73 14.31 -0.94
C ALA A 537 13.92 14.81 -2.38
N ILE A 538 14.26 13.92 -3.32
CA ILE A 538 14.43 14.26 -4.74
C ILE A 538 13.13 14.82 -5.33
N ILE A 539 11.99 14.17 -5.08
CA ILE A 539 10.69 14.63 -5.58
C ILE A 539 10.34 15.99 -4.98
N SER A 540 10.53 16.17 -3.68
CA SER A 540 10.22 17.43 -2.98
C SER A 540 11.10 18.58 -3.47
N LEU A 541 12.39 18.36 -3.70
CA LEU A 541 13.31 19.35 -4.27
C LEU A 541 12.90 19.73 -5.70
N ARG A 542 12.51 18.76 -6.51
CA ARG A 542 12.02 18.98 -7.87
C ARG A 542 10.72 19.79 -7.88
N GLU A 543 9.72 19.40 -7.07
CA GLU A 543 8.42 20.09 -7.00
C GLU A 543 8.55 21.54 -6.52
N GLN A 544 9.52 21.82 -5.64
CA GLN A 544 9.82 23.17 -5.18
C GLN A 544 10.84 23.91 -6.06
N ASN A 545 11.26 23.31 -7.17
CA ASN A 545 12.24 23.87 -8.12
C ASN A 545 13.54 24.38 -7.47
N VAL A 546 14.13 23.56 -6.58
CA VAL A 546 15.39 23.87 -5.86
C VAL A 546 16.57 23.49 -6.75
N ARG A 547 16.79 24.23 -7.85
CA ARG A 547 17.76 23.92 -8.93
C ARG A 547 19.20 23.86 -8.45
N GLU A 548 19.55 24.62 -7.41
CA GLU A 548 20.88 24.63 -6.79
C GLU A 548 21.29 23.26 -6.26
N THR A 549 20.35 22.35 -6.04
CA THR A 549 20.62 20.97 -5.59
C THR A 549 20.91 19.98 -6.72
N LEU A 550 20.87 20.42 -7.98
CA LEU A 550 21.10 19.55 -9.14
C LEU A 550 22.38 18.70 -9.05
N PRO A 551 23.54 19.22 -8.60
CA PRO A 551 24.73 18.38 -8.46
C PRO A 551 24.57 17.26 -7.42
N LEU A 552 23.90 17.52 -6.30
CA LEU A 552 23.64 16.53 -5.25
C LEU A 552 22.61 15.47 -5.71
N VAL A 553 21.58 15.91 -6.41
CA VAL A 553 20.57 15.02 -6.98
C VAL A 553 21.20 14.11 -8.04
N ALA A 554 22.04 14.64 -8.92
CA ALA A 554 22.71 13.88 -9.97
C ALA A 554 23.58 12.73 -9.42
N GLN A 555 24.22 12.91 -8.25
CA GLN A 555 24.98 11.86 -7.58
C GLN A 555 24.12 10.62 -7.27
N GLN A 556 22.81 10.79 -7.05
CA GLN A 556 21.90 9.70 -6.72
C GLN A 556 21.54 8.83 -7.95
N ILE A 557 22.00 9.16 -9.15
CA ILE A 557 21.79 8.34 -10.35
C ILE A 557 22.51 6.97 -10.23
N ALA A 558 23.55 6.88 -9.42
CA ALA A 558 24.26 5.64 -9.13
C ALA A 558 23.54 4.72 -8.13
N ASN A 559 22.35 5.12 -7.64
CA ASN A 559 21.58 4.34 -6.68
C ASN A 559 21.23 2.96 -7.24
N ARG A 560 21.31 1.93 -6.39
CA ARG A 560 21.01 0.52 -6.77
C ARG A 560 19.55 0.26 -7.06
N LEU A 561 18.66 1.17 -6.67
CA LEU A 561 17.21 1.02 -6.77
C LEU A 561 16.70 1.80 -7.99
N PRO A 562 16.13 1.13 -9.00
CA PRO A 562 15.62 1.76 -10.22
C PRO A 562 14.63 2.88 -9.96
N LEU A 563 13.78 2.74 -8.92
CA LEU A 563 12.81 3.76 -8.56
C LEU A 563 13.48 5.08 -8.14
N VAL A 564 14.60 5.03 -7.41
CA VAL A 564 15.36 6.24 -7.04
C VAL A 564 15.95 6.88 -8.29
N ARG A 565 16.62 6.10 -9.16
CA ARG A 565 17.18 6.61 -10.43
C ARG A 565 16.11 7.25 -11.33
N TYR A 566 14.91 6.67 -11.34
CA TYR A 566 13.79 7.26 -12.07
C TYR A 566 13.45 8.67 -11.57
N GLN A 567 13.40 8.88 -10.27
CA GLN A 567 13.15 10.21 -9.69
C GLN A 567 14.31 11.17 -9.95
N VAL A 568 15.55 10.68 -9.89
CA VAL A 568 16.74 11.47 -10.24
C VAL A 568 16.65 11.95 -11.68
N ARG A 569 16.41 11.06 -12.63
CA ARG A 569 16.25 11.44 -14.06
C ARG A 569 15.19 12.52 -14.21
N LYS A 570 13.97 12.32 -13.65
CA LYS A 570 12.90 13.33 -13.71
C LYS A 570 13.32 14.68 -13.11
N ALA A 571 14.09 14.67 -12.04
CA ALA A 571 14.57 15.90 -11.42
C ALA A 571 15.64 16.59 -12.29
N ILE A 572 16.56 15.84 -12.88
CA ILE A 572 17.58 16.36 -13.80
C ILE A 572 16.88 17.03 -15.01
N ASP A 573 15.96 16.32 -15.68
CA ASP A 573 15.23 16.84 -16.85
C ASP A 573 14.48 18.15 -16.48
N THR A 574 13.87 18.19 -15.30
CA THR A 574 13.15 19.38 -14.80
C THR A 574 14.12 20.55 -14.52
N PHE A 575 15.23 20.30 -13.84
CA PHE A 575 16.17 21.34 -13.44
C PHE A 575 16.99 21.88 -14.61
N VAL A 576 17.36 21.02 -15.55
CA VAL A 576 18.06 21.41 -16.79
C VAL A 576 17.10 22.07 -17.79
N GLY A 577 15.81 21.73 -17.72
CA GLY A 577 14.77 22.27 -18.60
C GLY A 577 14.69 21.58 -19.99
N LYS A 578 15.27 20.39 -20.12
CA LYS A 578 15.22 19.57 -21.33
C LYS A 578 15.35 18.08 -21.01
N ASP A 579 14.93 17.21 -21.93
CA ASP A 579 15.24 15.77 -21.85
C ASP A 579 16.75 15.56 -22.07
N CYS A 580 17.40 14.98 -21.07
CA CYS A 580 18.83 14.66 -21.11
C CYS A 580 19.14 13.35 -21.84
N GLY A 581 18.13 12.62 -22.32
CA GLY A 581 18.31 11.33 -23.00
C GLY A 581 18.88 10.24 -22.10
N ILE A 582 18.69 10.33 -20.78
CA ILE A 582 19.16 9.31 -19.82
C ILE A 582 18.24 8.10 -19.91
N ASP A 583 18.68 7.06 -20.59
CA ASP A 583 17.95 5.80 -20.74
C ASP A 583 18.27 4.87 -19.55
N LEU A 584 17.30 4.71 -18.64
CA LEU A 584 17.45 3.91 -17.44
C LEU A 584 17.44 2.39 -17.67
N ASP A 585 17.10 1.95 -18.88
CA ASP A 585 17.14 0.54 -19.27
C ASP A 585 18.54 0.10 -19.75
N ARG A 586 19.50 1.05 -19.86
CA ARG A 586 20.90 0.80 -20.18
C ARG A 586 21.71 0.35 -18.98
N THR A 587 22.97 0.01 -19.22
CA THR A 587 23.90 -0.33 -18.12
C THR A 587 24.13 0.86 -17.20
N LEU A 588 24.44 0.60 -15.93
CA LEU A 588 24.70 1.68 -14.97
C LEU A 588 25.84 2.61 -15.44
N ARG A 589 26.85 2.07 -16.14
CA ARG A 589 27.93 2.87 -16.74
C ARG A 589 27.39 3.86 -17.77
N ASP A 590 26.51 3.40 -18.66
CA ASP A 590 25.93 4.26 -19.71
C ASP A 590 25.05 5.34 -19.09
N ILE A 591 24.25 4.98 -18.08
CA ILE A 591 23.40 5.89 -17.33
C ILE A 591 24.23 7.00 -16.67
N ILE A 592 25.32 6.64 -15.97
CA ILE A 592 26.26 7.60 -15.35
C ILE A 592 26.87 8.51 -16.42
N SER A 593 27.41 7.94 -17.48
CA SER A 593 28.03 8.71 -18.56
C SER A 593 27.05 9.70 -19.23
N ALA A 594 25.80 9.29 -19.46
CA ALA A 594 24.76 10.18 -19.98
C ALA A 594 24.43 11.31 -18.99
N THR A 595 24.39 10.99 -17.71
CA THR A 595 24.13 11.97 -16.64
C THR A 595 25.26 13.01 -16.54
N GLU A 596 26.52 12.58 -16.53
CA GLU A 596 27.70 13.49 -16.48
C GLU A 596 27.77 14.41 -17.69
N LYS A 597 27.40 13.93 -18.87
CA LYS A 597 27.30 14.77 -20.09
C LYS A 597 26.22 15.84 -19.97
N CYS A 598 25.12 15.52 -19.30
CA CYS A 598 24.00 16.46 -19.13
C CYS A 598 24.23 17.44 -17.97
N VAL A 599 24.96 17.03 -16.93
CA VAL A 599 25.23 17.81 -15.71
C VAL A 599 26.75 17.89 -15.48
N PRO A 600 27.50 18.61 -16.33
CA PRO A 600 28.96 18.63 -16.27
C PRO A 600 29.53 19.32 -15.03
N GLN A 601 28.67 20.02 -14.25
CA GLN A 601 29.04 20.69 -13.01
C GLN A 601 28.97 19.75 -11.78
N ALA A 602 28.43 18.56 -11.93
CA ALA A 602 28.43 17.57 -10.85
C ALA A 602 29.86 17.03 -10.67
N ALA A 603 30.27 16.82 -9.41
CA ALA A 603 31.48 16.05 -9.13
C ALA A 603 31.32 14.64 -9.77
N PRO A 604 32.45 13.98 -10.13
CA PRO A 604 32.39 12.64 -10.71
C PRO A 604 31.47 11.72 -9.90
N ILE A 605 30.58 11.03 -10.60
CA ILE A 605 29.56 10.18 -9.97
C ILE A 605 30.25 8.88 -9.54
N THR A 606 30.43 8.72 -8.23
CA THR A 606 31.00 7.51 -7.66
C THR A 606 29.90 6.52 -7.24
N GLN A 607 30.10 5.24 -7.57
CA GLN A 607 29.25 4.20 -7.00
C GLN A 607 29.47 4.19 -5.48
N SER A 608 28.41 4.47 -4.72
CA SER A 608 28.47 4.36 -3.26
C SER A 608 28.88 2.93 -2.87
N ALA A 609 29.85 2.82 -1.94
CA ALA A 609 30.23 1.53 -1.38
C ALA A 609 28.99 0.80 -0.80
N PRO A 610 28.95 -0.53 -0.87
CA PRO A 610 27.83 -1.27 -0.34
C PRO A 610 27.66 -0.97 1.15
N VAL A 611 26.54 -0.36 1.53
CA VAL A 611 26.12 -0.36 2.93
C VAL A 611 26.07 -1.84 3.34
N ARG A 612 26.80 -2.22 4.37
CA ARG A 612 26.74 -3.59 4.93
C ARG A 612 25.32 -3.82 5.40
N GLU A 613 24.54 -4.48 4.57
CA GLU A 613 23.22 -4.97 4.94
C GLU A 613 23.37 -6.36 5.55
N ALA A 614 22.45 -6.68 6.46
CA ALA A 614 22.31 -8.05 6.94
C ALA A 614 22.18 -9.01 5.75
N PRO A 615 22.73 -10.23 5.83
CA PRO A 615 22.72 -11.17 4.72
C PRO A 615 21.28 -11.40 4.23
N ALA A 616 21.11 -11.34 2.92
CA ALA A 616 19.86 -11.71 2.28
C ALA A 616 19.48 -13.14 2.67
N SER A 617 18.30 -13.29 3.24
CA SER A 617 17.83 -14.59 3.74
C SER A 617 17.14 -15.44 2.66
N HIS A 618 17.39 -15.17 1.38
CA HIS A 618 16.73 -15.93 0.29
C HIS A 618 17.73 -16.39 -0.79
N PRO A 619 17.71 -17.67 -1.20
CA PRO A 619 18.56 -18.21 -2.24
C PRO A 619 18.32 -17.70 -3.66
N ASP A 620 17.27 -16.91 -3.88
CA ASP A 620 16.90 -16.40 -5.22
C ASP A 620 17.45 -14.99 -5.52
N ASP A 621 18.29 -14.42 -4.66
CA ASP A 621 18.85 -13.06 -4.82
C ASP A 621 20.23 -13.01 -5.50
N ASP A 622 20.80 -14.17 -5.90
CA ASP A 622 22.08 -14.25 -6.65
C ASP A 622 21.90 -14.40 -8.17
#